data_13c3e30d70baf445eb3ff3aefed2dd2f
#
_entry.id   13c3e30d70baf445eb3ff3aefed2dd2f
#
_cell.length_a   1.000
_cell.length_b   1.000
_cell.length_c   1.000
_cell.angle_alpha   90.00
_cell.angle_beta   90.00
_cell.angle_gamma   90.00
#
_symmetry.space_group_name_H-M   'P 1'
#
loop_
_entity.id
_entity.type
_entity.pdbx_description
1 polymer ?
#
loop_
_entity_poly.entity_id
_entity_poly.type
_entity_poly.pdbx_seq_one_letter_code
_entity_poly.pdbx_strand_id
1 'polypeptide(L)'
;IIITIEGGIKMALDEIKYQTYVQILKEELVPAMGCTEPIALSYCASKARDILGTTPTRCLVEISGNIIKNVKSVIVPNTNGLKGIEAAVAAGIIAGNANKVLEVIADVKKDQIKEIKDYLEHNCIIVRPLETEHILDIKITLFDDDNYAMVRIVDQHTNIISIEKNHRVLFSKENKICNNEMVIDRCSLNVKDILEFANIVDLNDVKEIISRQIAYNSAIAKEGLTNNYGANIGSVLLNSGQDIITRAKAFAAAGSDARMSGCELPVVINSGSGNQGMTVSLPIIEYAKELNVNDEKLYRALVLGNLIAIHQKNGIGRLSAYCGAVSAGCAAGCGIAYLYGADYECIAHTIVNSLAITSGIICDGAKSSCAAKIAASVDAGILGYKMYLDGQEFKDGDGIVVKGVENTIRNVARLGKEGMKETDKEIIKIMTNC
;
A
#
# COMPACT_ATOMS: atom_id res chain seq x y z
N ILE A 1 -15.48 -25.30 -9.45
CA ILE A 1 -16.43 -24.97 -10.56
C ILE A 1 -15.95 -25.71 -11.79
N ILE A 2 -16.75 -26.65 -12.30
CA ILE A 2 -16.45 -27.42 -13.51
C ILE A 2 -17.06 -26.66 -14.69
N ILE A 3 -16.24 -26.08 -15.53
CA ILE A 3 -16.69 -25.49 -16.81
C ILE A 3 -16.43 -26.54 -17.88
N THR A 4 -17.47 -27.09 -18.45
CA THR A 4 -17.40 -28.01 -19.61
C THR A 4 -17.35 -27.17 -20.87
N ILE A 5 -16.18 -27.14 -21.53
CA ILE A 5 -16.02 -26.61 -22.87
C ILE A 5 -15.78 -27.80 -23.80
N GLU A 6 -16.37 -27.79 -24.99
CA GLU A 6 -16.17 -28.86 -26.02
C GLU A 6 -14.69 -29.08 -26.25
N GLY A 7 -14.18 -30.25 -25.83
CA GLY A 7 -12.81 -30.68 -26.13
C GLY A 7 -11.95 -31.17 -24.95
N GLY A 8 -12.44 -31.20 -23.70
CA GLY A 8 -11.70 -31.76 -22.58
C GLY A 8 -12.07 -31.13 -21.23
N ILE A 9 -11.98 -31.93 -20.17
CA ILE A 9 -12.13 -31.42 -18.77
C ILE A 9 -10.90 -30.60 -18.47
N LYS A 10 -11.01 -29.26 -18.52
CA LYS A 10 -10.00 -28.35 -17.99
C LYS A 10 -10.28 -28.25 -16.48
N MET A 11 -9.37 -28.74 -15.66
CA MET A 11 -9.48 -28.54 -14.21
C MET A 11 -9.48 -27.04 -13.94
N ALA A 12 -10.62 -26.53 -13.51
CA ALA A 12 -10.74 -25.20 -12.97
C ALA A 12 -9.85 -25.08 -11.73
N LEU A 13 -9.47 -23.84 -11.39
CA LEU A 13 -8.76 -23.55 -10.15
C LEU A 13 -9.46 -24.27 -8.99
N ASP A 14 -8.68 -24.92 -8.12
CA ASP A 14 -9.20 -25.58 -6.93
C ASP A 14 -10.06 -24.60 -6.10
N GLU A 15 -11.22 -25.03 -5.59
CA GLU A 15 -12.14 -24.21 -4.81
C GLU A 15 -11.44 -23.54 -3.62
N ILE A 16 -10.51 -24.23 -2.96
CA ILE A 16 -9.74 -23.69 -1.84
C ILE A 16 -8.88 -22.51 -2.31
N LYS A 17 -8.19 -22.62 -3.43
CA LYS A 17 -7.42 -21.51 -4.03
C LYS A 17 -8.31 -20.37 -4.46
N TYR A 18 -9.46 -20.67 -5.07
CA TYR A 18 -10.42 -19.65 -5.47
C TYR A 18 -10.84 -18.80 -4.27
N GLN A 19 -11.31 -19.42 -3.19
CA GLN A 19 -11.71 -18.72 -1.97
C GLN A 19 -10.54 -18.00 -1.31
N THR A 20 -9.34 -18.56 -1.35
CA THR A 20 -8.11 -17.91 -0.87
C THR A 20 -7.83 -16.62 -1.62
N TYR A 21 -7.96 -16.59 -2.94
CA TYR A 21 -7.69 -15.40 -3.75
C TYR A 21 -8.75 -14.31 -3.54
N VAL A 22 -10.02 -14.68 -3.43
CA VAL A 22 -11.10 -13.76 -3.04
C VAL A 22 -10.80 -13.12 -1.68
N GLN A 23 -10.40 -13.93 -0.70
CA GLN A 23 -10.13 -13.46 0.65
C GLN A 23 -8.88 -12.57 0.70
N ILE A 24 -7.81 -12.90 -0.05
CA ILE A 24 -6.62 -12.04 -0.20
C ILE A 24 -7.03 -10.66 -0.73
N LEU A 25 -7.86 -10.59 -1.76
CA LEU A 25 -8.34 -9.31 -2.28
C LEU A 25 -9.13 -8.52 -1.23
N LYS A 26 -10.01 -9.17 -0.47
CA LYS A 26 -10.79 -8.54 0.60
C LYS A 26 -9.93 -7.97 1.72
N GLU A 27 -8.85 -8.66 2.08
CA GLU A 27 -7.93 -8.20 3.13
C GLU A 27 -6.98 -7.09 2.68
N GLU A 28 -6.53 -7.14 1.42
CA GLU A 28 -5.51 -6.22 0.94
C GLU A 28 -6.09 -4.95 0.30
N LEU A 29 -7.32 -4.99 -0.23
CA LEU A 29 -7.96 -3.86 -0.87
C LEU A 29 -8.95 -3.17 0.08
N VAL A 30 -8.44 -2.54 1.11
CA VAL A 30 -9.24 -1.83 2.10
C VAL A 30 -9.11 -0.31 1.95
N PRO A 31 -10.15 0.46 2.32
CA PRO A 31 -10.07 1.91 2.32
C PRO A 31 -9.09 2.40 3.39
N ALA A 32 -8.37 3.47 3.07
CA ALA A 32 -7.51 4.19 4.01
C ALA A 32 -7.45 5.67 3.66
N MET A 33 -7.33 6.52 4.67
CA MET A 33 -7.19 7.96 4.53
C MET A 33 -5.73 8.36 4.70
N GLY A 34 -5.20 9.15 3.77
CA GLY A 34 -3.81 9.61 3.84
C GLY A 34 -2.75 8.49 3.82
N CYS A 35 -1.61 8.73 4.44
CA CYS A 35 -0.55 7.72 4.59
C CYS A 35 -0.88 6.77 5.74
N THR A 36 -0.70 5.47 5.51
CA THR A 36 -1.14 4.42 6.45
C THR A 36 -0.35 4.42 7.76
N GLU A 37 0.93 4.78 7.75
CA GLU A 37 1.77 4.78 8.94
C GLU A 37 1.41 5.90 9.94
N PRO A 38 1.20 7.18 9.54
CA PRO A 38 0.66 8.19 10.44
C PRO A 38 -0.72 7.80 10.99
N ILE A 39 -1.56 7.20 10.16
CA ILE A 39 -2.89 6.74 10.59
C ILE A 39 -2.79 5.61 11.61
N ALA A 40 -1.85 4.68 11.45
CA ALA A 40 -1.59 3.62 12.44
C ALA A 40 -1.11 4.20 13.79
N LEU A 41 -0.29 5.27 13.77
CA LEU A 41 0.07 6.01 14.98
C LEU A 41 -1.16 6.64 15.63
N SER A 42 -2.00 7.33 14.85
CA SER A 42 -3.24 7.93 15.36
C SER A 42 -4.19 6.86 15.91
N TYR A 43 -4.29 5.69 15.25
CA TYR A 43 -5.11 4.57 15.71
C TYR A 43 -4.58 3.98 17.03
N CYS A 44 -3.27 3.74 17.13
CA CYS A 44 -2.63 3.26 18.34
C CYS A 44 -2.85 4.23 19.50
N ALA A 45 -2.64 5.54 19.27
CA ALA A 45 -2.82 6.59 20.26
C ALA A 45 -4.29 6.75 20.71
N SER A 46 -5.24 6.72 19.76
CA SER A 46 -6.67 6.77 20.06
C SER A 46 -7.10 5.59 20.91
N LYS A 47 -6.63 4.37 20.56
CA LYS A 47 -6.93 3.17 21.34
C LYS A 47 -6.35 3.22 22.75
N ALA A 48 -5.12 3.72 22.88
CA ALA A 48 -4.48 3.89 24.19
C ALA A 48 -5.24 4.92 25.07
N ARG A 49 -5.69 6.04 24.46
CA ARG A 49 -6.53 7.04 25.15
C ARG A 49 -7.85 6.44 25.63
N ASP A 50 -8.53 5.65 24.79
CA ASP A 50 -9.80 5.01 25.16
C ASP A 50 -9.61 4.05 26.34
N ILE A 51 -8.45 3.37 26.44
CA ILE A 51 -8.11 2.49 27.57
C ILE A 51 -7.75 3.32 28.82
N LEU A 52 -7.00 4.42 28.65
CA LEU A 52 -6.65 5.32 29.76
C LEU A 52 -7.91 5.93 30.37
N GLY A 53 -8.83 6.42 29.55
CA GLY A 53 -10.10 7.01 29.92
C GLY A 53 -10.05 8.53 30.13
N THR A 54 -8.89 9.15 29.99
CA THR A 54 -8.65 10.59 30.13
C THR A 54 -7.74 11.11 29.01
N THR A 55 -7.65 12.43 28.86
CA THR A 55 -6.65 13.05 27.99
C THR A 55 -5.29 13.01 28.69
N PRO A 56 -4.27 12.37 28.11
CA PRO A 56 -2.97 12.22 28.74
C PRO A 56 -2.19 13.54 28.76
N THR A 57 -1.38 13.73 29.81
CA THR A 57 -0.47 14.87 29.96
C THR A 57 0.93 14.58 29.41
N ARG A 58 1.29 13.29 29.24
CA ARG A 58 2.56 12.84 28.71
C ARG A 58 2.35 11.62 27.82
N CYS A 59 3.12 11.54 26.75
CA CYS A 59 3.10 10.43 25.80
C CYS A 59 4.52 9.94 25.49
N LEU A 60 4.74 8.63 25.55
CA LEU A 60 5.95 7.96 25.07
C LEU A 60 5.60 7.16 23.82
N VAL A 61 6.29 7.46 22.71
CA VAL A 61 6.13 6.82 21.40
C VAL A 61 7.41 6.09 21.09
N GLU A 62 7.39 4.77 21.15
CA GLU A 62 8.49 3.89 20.82
C GLU A 62 8.16 3.19 19.48
N ILE A 63 8.96 3.42 18.45
CA ILE A 63 8.63 2.98 17.07
C ILE A 63 9.84 2.50 16.30
N SER A 64 9.64 1.53 15.42
CA SER A 64 10.70 1.04 14.52
C SER A 64 11.21 2.13 13.59
N GLY A 65 12.47 2.02 13.16
CA GLY A 65 13.10 2.99 12.26
C GLY A 65 12.33 3.21 10.94
N ASN A 66 11.68 2.17 10.42
CA ASN A 66 10.85 2.28 9.22
C ASN A 66 9.59 3.16 9.43
N ILE A 67 8.98 3.13 10.61
CA ILE A 67 7.88 4.03 10.95
C ILE A 67 8.39 5.48 11.03
N ILE A 68 9.55 5.72 11.67
CA ILE A 68 10.17 7.06 11.71
C ILE A 68 10.38 7.56 10.27
N LYS A 69 11.01 6.77 9.41
CA LYS A 69 11.26 7.07 8.01
C LYS A 69 9.99 7.48 7.25
N ASN A 70 8.91 6.73 7.43
CA ASN A 70 7.69 6.90 6.65
C ASN A 70 6.76 8.00 7.17
N VAL A 71 6.93 8.47 8.41
CA VAL A 71 6.04 9.47 9.01
C VAL A 71 6.65 10.85 9.12
N LYS A 72 7.98 10.96 9.29
CA LYS A 72 8.68 12.23 9.62
C LYS A 72 8.29 13.42 8.75
N SER A 73 8.05 13.22 7.46
CA SER A 73 7.79 14.30 6.49
C SER A 73 6.36 14.35 5.96
N VAL A 74 5.48 13.51 6.46
CA VAL A 74 4.11 13.34 5.94
C VAL A 74 3.16 14.31 6.62
N ILE A 75 2.28 14.92 5.81
CA ILE A 75 1.14 15.69 6.34
C ILE A 75 0.11 14.70 6.87
N VAL A 76 -0.33 14.92 8.10
CA VAL A 76 -1.41 14.17 8.74
C VAL A 76 -2.74 14.70 8.21
N PRO A 77 -3.61 13.87 7.63
CA PRO A 77 -4.89 14.31 7.09
C PRO A 77 -5.76 14.98 8.16
N ASN A 78 -6.65 15.89 7.74
CA ASN A 78 -7.62 16.59 8.61
C ASN A 78 -6.98 17.40 9.76
N THR A 79 -5.69 17.77 9.67
CA THR A 79 -4.99 18.54 10.71
C THR A 79 -4.57 19.94 10.27
N ASN A 80 -5.02 20.39 9.08
CA ASN A 80 -4.62 21.67 8.47
C ASN A 80 -3.10 21.80 8.32
N GLY A 81 -2.45 20.75 7.76
CA GLY A 81 -1.04 20.77 7.36
C GLY A 81 -0.02 20.39 8.45
N LEU A 82 -0.46 19.91 9.62
CA LEU A 82 0.47 19.38 10.62
C LEU A 82 1.20 18.14 10.10
N LYS A 83 2.48 17.99 10.46
CA LYS A 83 3.36 16.95 9.95
C LYS A 83 4.01 16.17 11.07
N GLY A 84 4.35 14.91 10.75
CA GLY A 84 5.24 14.12 11.58
C GLY A 84 4.53 13.24 12.61
N ILE A 85 5.34 12.60 13.43
CA ILE A 85 4.93 11.57 14.38
C ILE A 85 4.09 12.19 15.49
N GLU A 86 4.55 13.31 16.06
CA GLU A 86 3.90 14.00 17.14
C GLU A 86 2.50 14.48 16.73
N ALA A 87 2.39 15.02 15.50
CA ALA A 87 1.10 15.48 14.98
C ALA A 87 0.11 14.30 14.77
N ALA A 88 0.58 13.15 14.28
CA ALA A 88 -0.24 11.97 14.11
C ALA A 88 -0.75 11.42 15.46
N VAL A 89 0.13 11.39 16.47
CA VAL A 89 -0.20 10.93 17.82
C VAL A 89 -1.19 11.89 18.49
N ALA A 90 -0.93 13.20 18.43
CA ALA A 90 -1.83 14.22 19.02
C ALA A 90 -3.23 14.19 18.36
N ALA A 91 -3.29 14.03 17.02
CA ALA A 91 -4.56 13.89 16.32
C ALA A 91 -5.33 12.63 16.78
N GLY A 92 -4.65 11.52 17.01
CA GLY A 92 -5.24 10.31 17.57
C GLY A 92 -5.75 10.49 19.00
N ILE A 93 -5.00 11.19 19.85
CA ILE A 93 -5.36 11.45 21.24
C ILE A 93 -6.58 12.37 21.32
N ILE A 94 -6.60 13.47 20.59
CA ILE A 94 -7.61 14.52 20.72
C ILE A 94 -8.90 14.19 19.95
N ALA A 95 -8.75 13.75 18.69
CA ALA A 95 -9.89 13.65 17.78
C ALA A 95 -10.12 12.23 17.25
N GLY A 96 -9.26 11.27 17.57
CA GLY A 96 -9.33 9.93 17.02
C GLY A 96 -10.56 9.13 17.49
N ASN A 97 -11.18 8.42 16.54
CA ASN A 97 -12.19 7.39 16.80
C ASN A 97 -11.61 6.01 16.46
N ALA A 98 -11.15 5.27 17.49
CA ALA A 98 -10.50 3.97 17.30
C ALA A 98 -11.37 2.91 16.60
N ASN A 99 -12.70 3.06 16.62
CA ASN A 99 -13.61 2.13 15.94
C ASN A 99 -13.55 2.26 14.40
N LYS A 100 -13.02 3.37 13.89
CA LYS A 100 -12.84 3.61 12.45
C LYS A 100 -11.51 3.09 11.89
N VAL A 101 -10.69 2.49 12.72
CA VAL A 101 -9.43 1.83 12.34
C VAL A 101 -8.53 2.74 11.46
N LEU A 102 -8.34 2.46 10.17
CA LEU A 102 -7.53 3.29 9.26
C LEU A 102 -8.23 4.57 8.77
N GLU A 103 -9.43 4.85 9.24
CA GLU A 103 -10.15 6.11 9.08
C GLU A 103 -10.33 6.84 10.42
N VAL A 104 -9.47 6.53 11.40
CA VAL A 104 -9.54 6.98 12.80
C VAL A 104 -9.66 8.49 12.98
N ILE A 105 -9.08 9.29 12.09
CA ILE A 105 -9.12 10.76 12.11
C ILE A 105 -9.92 11.34 10.93
N ALA A 106 -10.83 10.55 10.34
CA ALA A 106 -11.63 11.01 9.20
C ALA A 106 -12.59 12.17 9.54
N ASP A 107 -13.07 12.22 10.79
CA ASP A 107 -14.10 13.18 11.21
C ASP A 107 -13.55 14.31 12.08
N VAL A 108 -12.26 14.64 11.98
CA VAL A 108 -11.66 15.74 12.76
C VAL A 108 -12.34 17.05 12.41
N LYS A 109 -12.87 17.73 13.43
CA LYS A 109 -13.57 19.01 13.28
C LYS A 109 -12.61 20.20 13.37
N LYS A 110 -13.03 21.35 12.86
CA LYS A 110 -12.19 22.57 12.83
C LYS A 110 -11.78 23.06 14.24
N ASP A 111 -12.64 22.93 15.24
CA ASP A 111 -12.34 23.22 16.64
C ASP A 111 -11.29 22.27 17.21
N GLN A 112 -11.39 20.97 16.91
CA GLN A 112 -10.42 19.97 17.33
C GLN A 112 -9.02 20.19 16.71
N ILE A 113 -8.91 20.80 15.52
CA ILE A 113 -7.59 21.17 14.95
C ILE A 113 -6.86 22.15 15.87
N LYS A 114 -7.58 23.09 16.47
CA LYS A 114 -7.00 24.01 17.46
C LYS A 114 -6.57 23.25 18.71
N GLU A 115 -7.41 22.38 19.24
CA GLU A 115 -7.09 21.54 20.40
C GLU A 115 -5.87 20.64 20.15
N ILE A 116 -5.71 20.09 18.93
CA ILE A 116 -4.52 19.31 18.55
C ILE A 116 -3.25 20.19 18.61
N LYS A 117 -3.31 21.43 18.11
CA LYS A 117 -2.18 22.36 18.17
C LYS A 117 -1.86 22.75 19.61
N ASP A 118 -2.87 23.10 20.38
CA ASP A 118 -2.73 23.45 21.80
C ASP A 118 -2.13 22.25 22.58
N TYR A 119 -2.54 21.02 22.26
CA TYR A 119 -1.99 19.82 22.87
C TYR A 119 -0.51 19.63 22.53
N LEU A 120 -0.11 19.86 21.29
CA LEU A 120 1.31 19.77 20.84
C LEU A 120 2.21 20.81 21.51
N GLU A 121 1.68 21.99 21.83
CA GLU A 121 2.44 23.07 22.46
C GLU A 121 2.61 22.88 23.99
N HIS A 122 1.64 22.27 24.65
CA HIS A 122 1.59 22.22 26.12
C HIS A 122 1.89 20.85 26.73
N ASN A 123 1.91 19.78 25.92
CA ASN A 123 2.11 18.42 26.40
C ASN A 123 3.37 17.76 25.84
N CYS A 124 3.94 16.86 26.62
CA CYS A 124 5.19 16.21 26.28
C CYS A 124 4.95 14.92 25.48
N ILE A 125 5.26 14.94 24.18
CA ILE A 125 5.33 13.75 23.33
C ILE A 125 6.80 13.41 23.11
N ILE A 126 7.25 12.30 23.68
CA ILE A 126 8.63 11.83 23.55
C ILE A 126 8.65 10.70 22.53
N VAL A 127 9.38 10.89 21.42
CA VAL A 127 9.57 9.88 20.37
C VAL A 127 10.94 9.22 20.57
N ARG A 128 10.96 7.88 20.59
CA ARG A 128 12.20 7.08 20.69
C ARG A 128 12.23 5.98 19.63
N PRO A 129 13.39 5.70 19.03
CA PRO A 129 13.56 4.51 18.22
C PRO A 129 13.41 3.26 19.12
N LEU A 130 12.69 2.27 18.60
CA LEU A 130 12.55 0.95 19.21
C LEU A 130 13.47 -0.03 18.48
N GLU A 131 14.38 -0.65 19.23
CA GLU A 131 15.15 -1.78 18.72
C GLU A 131 14.26 -3.01 18.68
N THR A 132 13.96 -3.48 17.48
CA THR A 132 13.01 -4.56 17.24
C THR A 132 13.36 -5.29 15.95
N GLU A 133 13.02 -6.57 15.86
CA GLU A 133 13.12 -7.35 14.63
C GLU A 133 11.93 -7.07 13.67
N HIS A 134 10.87 -6.44 14.19
CA HIS A 134 9.69 -6.10 13.40
C HIS A 134 9.92 -4.83 12.59
N ILE A 135 9.65 -4.89 11.31
CA ILE A 135 9.79 -3.75 10.39
C ILE A 135 8.74 -2.67 10.70
N LEU A 136 7.53 -3.08 11.06
CA LEU A 136 6.48 -2.22 11.59
C LEU A 136 6.26 -2.55 13.05
N ASP A 137 6.61 -1.62 13.93
CA ASP A 137 6.40 -1.75 15.36
C ASP A 137 6.08 -0.38 15.94
N ILE A 138 4.92 -0.25 16.54
CA ILE A 138 4.41 0.97 17.15
C ILE A 138 3.96 0.63 18.56
N LYS A 139 4.62 1.22 19.55
CA LYS A 139 4.24 1.11 20.95
C LYS A 139 4.03 2.50 21.51
N ILE A 140 2.81 2.80 21.92
CA ILE A 140 2.44 4.08 22.50
C ILE A 140 1.99 3.88 23.94
N THR A 141 2.63 4.60 24.86
CA THR A 141 2.27 4.65 26.27
C THR A 141 1.84 6.06 26.63
N LEU A 142 0.61 6.19 27.08
CA LEU A 142 -0.01 7.45 27.51
C LEU A 142 -0.08 7.50 29.03
N PHE A 143 0.24 8.64 29.61
CA PHE A 143 0.28 8.85 31.05
C PHE A 143 -0.62 10.02 31.47
N ASP A 144 -1.31 9.82 32.59
CA ASP A 144 -2.10 10.82 33.28
C ASP A 144 -1.91 10.62 34.80
N ASP A 145 -1.13 11.50 35.42
CA ASP A 145 -0.57 11.34 36.76
C ASP A 145 0.08 9.98 36.97
N ASP A 146 -0.38 9.16 37.91
CA ASP A 146 0.10 7.83 38.22
C ASP A 146 -0.50 6.73 37.32
N ASN A 147 -1.47 7.08 36.47
CA ASN A 147 -2.11 6.14 35.57
C ASN A 147 -1.43 6.11 34.21
N TYR A 148 -1.38 4.92 33.61
CA TYR A 148 -0.94 4.78 32.22
C TYR A 148 -1.74 3.72 31.46
N ALA A 149 -1.77 3.89 30.13
CA ALA A 149 -2.23 2.87 29.20
C ALA A 149 -1.23 2.71 28.06
N MET A 150 -0.97 1.48 27.67
CA MET A 150 -0.05 1.12 26.58
C MET A 150 -0.78 0.28 25.54
N VAL A 151 -0.54 0.59 24.27
CA VAL A 151 -0.98 -0.21 23.13
C VAL A 151 0.21 -0.45 22.21
N ARG A 152 0.36 -1.68 21.69
CA ARG A 152 1.39 -2.05 20.73
C ARG A 152 0.79 -2.68 19.48
N ILE A 153 1.22 -2.21 18.30
CA ILE A 153 0.85 -2.69 16.98
C ILE A 153 2.10 -3.22 16.28
N VAL A 154 2.02 -4.42 15.68
CA VAL A 154 3.18 -5.06 15.05
C VAL A 154 2.80 -5.68 13.70
N ASP A 155 3.72 -5.61 12.73
CA ASP A 155 3.69 -6.23 11.39
C ASP A 155 2.60 -5.73 10.45
N GLN A 156 1.43 -5.38 10.94
CA GLN A 156 0.32 -4.80 10.17
C GLN A 156 -0.21 -3.56 10.88
N HIS A 157 -0.65 -2.57 10.10
CA HIS A 157 -1.07 -1.25 10.62
C HIS A 157 -2.21 -1.30 11.66
N THR A 158 -2.94 -2.40 11.74
CA THR A 158 -4.09 -2.58 12.63
C THR A 158 -3.96 -3.76 13.59
N ASN A 159 -2.86 -4.52 13.52
CA ASN A 159 -2.65 -5.71 14.33
C ASN A 159 -2.15 -5.33 15.74
N ILE A 160 -3.08 -5.06 16.65
CA ILE A 160 -2.76 -4.85 18.06
C ILE A 160 -2.35 -6.20 18.66
N ILE A 161 -1.15 -6.24 19.25
CA ILE A 161 -0.61 -7.45 19.93
C ILE A 161 -0.62 -7.34 21.44
N SER A 162 -0.67 -6.13 22.00
CA SER A 162 -0.69 -5.95 23.44
C SER A 162 -1.43 -4.68 23.84
N ILE A 163 -2.20 -4.79 24.93
CA ILE A 163 -2.85 -3.66 25.62
C ILE A 163 -2.60 -3.83 27.10
N GLU A 164 -2.12 -2.77 27.75
CA GLU A 164 -1.85 -2.75 29.18
C GLU A 164 -2.41 -1.47 29.82
N LYS A 165 -2.89 -1.55 31.08
CA LYS A 165 -3.26 -0.42 31.92
C LYS A 165 -2.76 -0.67 33.34
N ASN A 166 -2.00 0.26 33.92
CA ASN A 166 -1.53 0.23 35.31
C ASN A 166 -0.97 -1.15 35.72
N HIS A 167 0.02 -1.64 34.95
CA HIS A 167 0.67 -2.94 35.11
C HIS A 167 -0.23 -4.17 34.92
N ARG A 168 -1.49 -3.98 34.52
CA ARG A 168 -2.40 -5.08 34.20
C ARG A 168 -2.47 -5.26 32.67
N VAL A 169 -2.07 -6.43 32.21
CA VAL A 169 -2.26 -6.83 30.82
C VAL A 169 -3.75 -7.07 30.58
N LEU A 170 -4.37 -6.26 29.72
CA LEU A 170 -5.77 -6.39 29.33
C LEU A 170 -5.95 -7.26 28.09
N PHE A 171 -4.95 -7.25 27.21
CA PHE A 171 -4.92 -8.06 26.01
C PHE A 171 -3.46 -8.38 25.67
N SER A 172 -3.19 -9.63 25.35
CA SER A 172 -1.90 -10.07 24.80
C SER A 172 -2.19 -11.15 23.76
N LYS A 173 -1.78 -10.86 22.53
CA LYS A 173 -1.73 -11.85 21.47
C LYS A 173 -0.36 -12.52 21.61
N GLU A 174 -0.27 -13.59 22.44
CA GLU A 174 0.92 -14.43 22.42
C GLU A 174 1.16 -14.84 20.96
N ASN A 175 2.44 -14.90 20.54
CA ASN A 175 2.87 -15.48 19.26
C ASN A 175 2.58 -17.01 19.23
N LYS A 176 1.39 -17.41 19.62
CA LYS A 176 0.85 -18.70 19.23
C LYS A 176 0.53 -18.54 17.76
N ILE A 177 1.26 -19.24 16.92
CA ILE A 177 0.77 -19.71 15.64
C ILE A 177 -0.65 -20.22 15.94
N CYS A 178 -1.66 -19.34 15.81
CA CYS A 178 -3.04 -19.67 16.11
C CYS A 178 -3.49 -20.65 15.05
N ASN A 179 -3.55 -21.92 15.42
CA ASN A 179 -4.01 -23.04 14.58
C ASN A 179 -5.52 -22.98 14.25
N ASN A 180 -6.23 -21.88 14.43
CA ASN A 180 -7.68 -21.83 14.22
C ASN A 180 -8.24 -20.61 13.47
N GLU A 181 -7.45 -19.61 13.10
CA GLU A 181 -7.83 -18.74 11.97
C GLU A 181 -7.17 -19.33 10.74
N MET A 182 -7.91 -19.58 9.67
CA MET A 182 -7.31 -19.99 8.38
C MET A 182 -6.27 -18.96 8.03
N VAL A 183 -5.00 -19.26 8.30
CA VAL A 183 -3.89 -18.44 7.85
C VAL A 183 -3.95 -18.48 6.33
N ILE A 184 -4.34 -17.36 5.73
CA ILE A 184 -4.49 -17.27 4.29
C ILE A 184 -3.12 -17.49 3.68
N ASP A 185 -2.99 -18.58 2.95
CA ASP A 185 -1.74 -18.98 2.30
C ASP A 185 -1.45 -18.08 1.10
N ARG A 186 -0.78 -16.95 1.37
CA ARG A 186 -0.29 -16.05 0.31
C ARG A 186 0.86 -16.67 -0.50
N CYS A 187 1.46 -17.76 -0.04
CA CYS A 187 2.50 -18.47 -0.78
C CYS A 187 1.91 -19.28 -1.95
N SER A 188 0.59 -19.49 -1.97
CA SER A 188 -0.13 -20.14 -3.07
C SER A 188 -0.24 -19.27 -4.34
N LEU A 189 0.01 -17.95 -4.23
CA LEU A 189 -0.04 -17.03 -5.37
C LEU A 189 1.06 -17.37 -6.39
N ASN A 190 0.66 -17.44 -7.65
CA ASN A 190 1.59 -17.50 -8.80
C ASN A 190 0.91 -16.88 -10.02
N VAL A 191 1.70 -16.43 -10.97
CA VAL A 191 1.23 -15.67 -12.15
C VAL A 191 0.21 -16.45 -12.99
N LYS A 192 0.42 -17.74 -13.16
CA LYS A 192 -0.48 -18.60 -13.96
C LYS A 192 -1.85 -18.72 -13.32
N ASP A 193 -1.91 -19.06 -12.03
CA ASP A 193 -3.16 -19.24 -11.31
C ASP A 193 -3.88 -17.88 -11.10
N ILE A 194 -3.14 -16.78 -10.97
CA ILE A 194 -3.71 -15.43 -10.91
C ILE A 194 -4.41 -15.08 -12.22
N LEU A 195 -3.80 -15.36 -13.37
CA LEU A 195 -4.44 -15.14 -14.68
C LEU A 195 -5.67 -16.02 -14.85
N GLU A 196 -5.60 -17.29 -14.48
CA GLU A 196 -6.74 -18.19 -14.52
C GLU A 196 -7.88 -17.70 -13.61
N PHE A 197 -7.57 -17.30 -12.38
CA PHE A 197 -8.54 -16.73 -11.44
C PHE A 197 -9.21 -15.47 -12.02
N ALA A 198 -8.45 -14.55 -12.59
CA ALA A 198 -8.99 -13.33 -13.20
C ALA A 198 -9.99 -13.64 -14.34
N ASN A 199 -9.76 -14.73 -15.08
CA ASN A 199 -10.63 -15.17 -16.18
C ASN A 199 -11.94 -15.81 -15.69
N ILE A 200 -11.93 -16.50 -14.53
CA ILE A 200 -13.07 -17.30 -14.06
C ILE A 200 -13.80 -16.75 -12.85
N VAL A 201 -13.24 -15.76 -12.14
CA VAL A 201 -13.83 -15.22 -10.91
C VAL A 201 -15.26 -14.74 -11.16
N ASP A 202 -16.19 -15.14 -10.26
CA ASP A 202 -17.51 -14.54 -10.22
C ASP A 202 -17.36 -13.08 -9.76
N LEU A 203 -17.79 -12.16 -10.61
CA LEU A 203 -17.65 -10.74 -10.30
C LEU A 203 -18.42 -10.33 -9.03
N ASN A 204 -19.47 -11.05 -8.64
CA ASN A 204 -20.20 -10.76 -7.41
C ASN A 204 -19.31 -10.90 -6.16
N ASP A 205 -18.31 -11.79 -6.19
CA ASP A 205 -17.39 -12.01 -5.06
C ASP A 205 -16.40 -10.84 -4.86
N VAL A 206 -16.13 -10.06 -5.89
CA VAL A 206 -15.11 -9.00 -5.91
C VAL A 206 -15.65 -7.61 -6.27
N LYS A 207 -16.89 -7.52 -6.77
CA LYS A 207 -17.48 -6.28 -7.30
C LYS A 207 -17.45 -5.13 -6.31
N GLU A 208 -17.80 -5.38 -5.05
CA GLU A 208 -17.85 -4.32 -4.04
C GLU A 208 -16.47 -3.67 -3.84
N ILE A 209 -15.44 -4.51 -3.65
CA ILE A 209 -14.08 -4.01 -3.37
C ILE A 209 -13.45 -3.34 -4.59
N ILE A 210 -13.66 -3.89 -5.80
CA ILE A 210 -13.13 -3.33 -7.04
C ILE A 210 -13.86 -2.03 -7.41
N SER A 211 -15.20 -1.97 -7.29
CA SER A 211 -15.96 -0.73 -7.53
C SER A 211 -15.52 0.38 -6.59
N ARG A 212 -15.29 0.07 -5.31
CA ARG A 212 -14.80 1.03 -4.32
C ARG A 212 -13.39 1.51 -4.68
N GLN A 213 -12.49 0.61 -5.15
CA GLN A 213 -11.16 0.99 -5.62
C GLN A 213 -11.23 1.95 -6.81
N ILE A 214 -12.07 1.66 -7.80
CA ILE A 214 -12.29 2.53 -8.96
C ILE A 214 -12.77 3.90 -8.49
N ALA A 215 -13.79 3.95 -7.63
CA ALA A 215 -14.40 5.20 -7.19
C ALA A 215 -13.41 6.07 -6.39
N TYR A 216 -12.80 5.52 -5.36
CA TYR A 216 -11.93 6.27 -4.45
C TYR A 216 -10.63 6.72 -5.12
N ASN A 217 -9.94 5.79 -5.81
CA ASN A 217 -8.68 6.12 -6.44
C ASN A 217 -8.86 7.10 -7.62
N SER A 218 -9.96 7.01 -8.37
CA SER A 218 -10.27 7.99 -9.41
C SER A 218 -10.63 9.37 -8.84
N ALA A 219 -11.32 9.43 -7.70
CA ALA A 219 -11.68 10.70 -7.07
C ALA A 219 -10.45 11.48 -6.63
N ILE A 220 -9.51 10.84 -5.91
CA ILE A 220 -8.28 11.51 -5.45
C ILE A 220 -7.34 11.86 -6.61
N ALA A 221 -7.30 11.07 -7.69
CA ALA A 221 -6.52 11.41 -8.88
C ALA A 221 -7.05 12.66 -9.58
N LYS A 222 -8.39 12.79 -9.73
CA LYS A 222 -9.02 13.99 -10.25
C LYS A 222 -8.74 15.20 -9.36
N GLU A 223 -8.84 15.04 -8.06
CA GLU A 223 -8.51 16.07 -7.08
C GLU A 223 -7.07 16.56 -7.26
N GLY A 224 -6.10 15.64 -7.38
CA GLY A 224 -4.69 15.96 -7.59
C GLY A 224 -4.37 16.61 -8.94
N LEU A 225 -5.22 16.44 -9.96
CA LEU A 225 -5.10 17.14 -11.24
C LEU A 225 -5.78 18.52 -11.25
N THR A 226 -6.78 18.71 -10.37
CA THR A 226 -7.57 19.95 -10.30
C THR A 226 -6.91 21.00 -9.41
N ASN A 227 -6.29 20.56 -8.32
CA ASN A 227 -5.71 21.42 -7.30
C ASN A 227 -4.18 21.22 -7.20
N ASN A 228 -3.51 22.19 -6.57
CA ASN A 228 -2.04 22.15 -6.40
C ASN A 228 -1.68 21.28 -5.19
N TYR A 229 -0.96 20.18 -5.46
CA TYR A 229 -0.49 19.26 -4.44
C TYR A 229 0.97 18.85 -4.67
N GLY A 230 1.78 18.95 -3.63
CA GLY A 230 3.17 18.47 -3.67
C GLY A 230 3.98 19.12 -4.78
N ALA A 231 4.51 18.31 -5.68
CA ALA A 231 5.27 18.77 -6.85
C ALA A 231 4.44 18.82 -8.14
N ASN A 232 3.13 18.56 -8.07
CA ASN A 232 2.20 18.55 -9.20
C ASN A 232 2.68 17.67 -10.38
N ILE A 233 3.27 16.54 -10.09
CA ILE A 233 3.85 15.62 -11.10
C ILE A 233 2.81 15.20 -12.12
N GLY A 234 1.56 14.93 -11.68
CA GLY A 234 0.47 14.60 -12.60
C GLY A 234 0.22 15.69 -13.63
N SER A 235 0.13 16.96 -13.21
CA SER A 235 -0.06 18.11 -14.09
C SER A 235 1.16 18.37 -14.98
N VAL A 236 2.38 18.22 -14.46
CA VAL A 236 3.62 18.33 -15.25
C VAL A 236 3.64 17.31 -16.39
N LEU A 237 3.23 16.07 -16.13
CA LEU A 237 3.13 15.04 -17.17
C LEU A 237 2.09 15.40 -18.24
N LEU A 238 0.87 15.82 -17.85
CA LEU A 238 -0.17 16.21 -18.81
C LEU A 238 0.20 17.43 -19.66
N ASN A 239 1.04 18.32 -19.13
CA ASN A 239 1.56 19.45 -19.91
C ASN A 239 2.58 19.02 -20.98
N SER A 240 3.20 17.83 -20.82
CA SER A 240 4.14 17.28 -21.80
C SER A 240 3.51 16.42 -22.89
N GLY A 241 2.27 15.93 -22.69
CA GLY A 241 1.54 15.11 -23.66
C GLY A 241 0.17 14.69 -23.16
N GLN A 242 -0.69 14.27 -24.11
CA GLN A 242 -2.07 13.84 -23.85
C GLN A 242 -2.36 12.42 -24.36
N ASP A 243 -1.34 11.70 -24.83
CA ASP A 243 -1.47 10.29 -25.20
C ASP A 243 -1.83 9.42 -24.01
N ILE A 244 -2.32 8.20 -24.28
CA ILE A 244 -2.79 7.30 -23.22
C ILE A 244 -1.69 6.92 -22.22
N ILE A 245 -0.43 6.80 -22.65
CA ILE A 245 0.68 6.46 -21.78
C ILE A 245 0.93 7.60 -20.79
N THR A 246 0.94 8.83 -21.31
CA THR A 246 1.11 10.05 -20.49
C THR A 246 -0.04 10.21 -19.51
N ARG A 247 -1.30 10.03 -19.95
CA ARG A 247 -2.46 10.10 -19.04
C ARG A 247 -2.41 9.04 -17.96
N ALA A 248 -2.11 7.79 -18.29
CA ALA A 248 -2.01 6.69 -17.31
C ALA A 248 -0.99 7.00 -16.20
N LYS A 249 0.19 7.49 -16.57
CA LYS A 249 1.22 7.94 -15.62
C LYS A 249 0.75 9.14 -14.79
N ALA A 250 0.14 10.11 -15.45
CA ALA A 250 -0.29 11.36 -14.83
C ALA A 250 -1.38 11.15 -13.77
N PHE A 251 -2.38 10.33 -14.05
CA PHE A 251 -3.45 10.04 -13.09
C PHE A 251 -2.91 9.30 -11.86
N ALA A 252 -2.02 8.31 -12.04
CA ALA A 252 -1.39 7.62 -10.92
C ALA A 252 -0.51 8.56 -10.09
N ALA A 253 0.26 9.44 -10.72
CA ALA A 253 1.10 10.44 -10.05
C ALA A 253 0.26 11.48 -9.30
N ALA A 254 -0.81 12.00 -9.92
CA ALA A 254 -1.68 13.01 -9.32
C ALA A 254 -2.38 12.52 -8.05
N GLY A 255 -2.85 11.28 -8.04
CA GLY A 255 -3.40 10.68 -6.83
C GLY A 255 -2.38 10.63 -5.69
N SER A 256 -1.11 10.35 -6.01
CA SER A 256 -0.02 10.38 -5.03
C SER A 256 0.35 11.82 -4.62
N ASP A 257 0.38 12.79 -5.54
CA ASP A 257 0.59 14.20 -5.21
C ASP A 257 -0.42 14.67 -4.16
N ALA A 258 -1.71 14.42 -4.39
CA ALA A 258 -2.78 14.77 -3.46
C ALA A 258 -2.63 14.03 -2.12
N ARG A 259 -2.47 12.70 -2.16
CA ARG A 259 -2.38 11.85 -0.97
C ARG A 259 -1.19 12.22 -0.06
N MET A 260 0.00 12.43 -0.65
CA MET A 260 1.23 12.76 0.10
C MET A 260 1.20 14.18 0.68
N SER A 261 0.32 15.02 0.17
CA SER A 261 0.15 16.42 0.59
C SER A 261 -1.07 16.63 1.50
N GLY A 262 -1.64 15.56 2.04
CA GLY A 262 -2.68 15.63 3.08
C GLY A 262 -4.10 15.79 2.55
N CYS A 263 -4.35 15.45 1.28
CA CYS A 263 -5.73 15.38 0.76
C CYS A 263 -6.59 14.44 1.61
N GLU A 264 -7.79 14.88 1.91
CA GLU A 264 -8.71 14.21 2.84
C GLU A 264 -9.56 13.11 2.19
N LEU A 265 -9.41 12.90 0.87
CA LEU A 265 -10.10 11.84 0.17
C LEU A 265 -9.49 10.47 0.48
N PRO A 266 -10.34 9.45 0.74
CA PRO A 266 -9.86 8.10 0.96
C PRO A 266 -9.35 7.47 -0.34
N VAL A 267 -8.47 6.47 -0.19
CA VAL A 267 -7.99 5.60 -1.26
C VAL A 267 -8.22 4.15 -0.89
N VAL A 268 -8.32 3.26 -1.88
CA VAL A 268 -8.21 1.82 -1.63
C VAL A 268 -6.76 1.41 -1.81
N ILE A 269 -6.20 0.86 -0.74
CA ILE A 269 -4.79 0.46 -0.67
C ILE A 269 -4.54 -0.87 -1.40
N ASN A 270 -3.27 -1.20 -1.65
CA ASN A 270 -2.80 -2.52 -2.01
C ASN A 270 -1.50 -2.79 -1.24
N SER A 271 -1.38 -3.97 -0.65
CA SER A 271 -0.22 -4.39 0.15
C SER A 271 0.17 -3.37 1.24
N GLY A 272 -0.84 -2.78 1.89
CA GLY A 272 -0.67 -1.82 2.97
C GLY A 272 -0.35 -0.38 2.54
N SER A 273 -0.39 -0.05 1.23
CA SER A 273 -0.07 1.29 0.74
C SER A 273 -1.09 1.83 -0.26
N GLY A 274 -1.60 3.04 0.00
CA GLY A 274 -2.48 3.75 -0.93
C GLY A 274 -1.79 4.12 -2.24
N ASN A 275 -0.50 4.47 -2.18
CA ASN A 275 0.28 4.73 -3.39
C ASN A 275 0.34 3.49 -4.29
N GLN A 276 0.52 2.28 -3.72
CA GLN A 276 0.49 1.05 -4.50
C GLN A 276 -0.90 0.78 -5.09
N GLY A 277 -1.97 0.96 -4.29
CA GLY A 277 -3.35 0.82 -4.76
C GLY A 277 -3.68 1.72 -5.96
N MET A 278 -3.26 3.00 -5.90
CA MET A 278 -3.42 3.95 -7.01
C MET A 278 -2.54 3.61 -8.22
N THR A 279 -1.30 3.20 -7.97
CA THR A 279 -0.34 2.85 -9.02
C THR A 279 -0.80 1.67 -9.86
N VAL A 280 -1.40 0.65 -9.23
CA VAL A 280 -1.91 -0.50 -9.98
C VAL A 280 -3.24 -0.18 -10.66
N SER A 281 -4.16 0.54 -10.02
CA SER A 281 -5.53 0.67 -10.53
C SER A 281 -5.70 1.78 -11.58
N LEU A 282 -5.14 2.97 -11.35
CA LEU A 282 -5.41 4.14 -12.18
C LEU A 282 -4.95 3.99 -13.63
N PRO A 283 -3.76 3.44 -13.93
CA PRO A 283 -3.36 3.19 -15.31
C PRO A 283 -4.29 2.21 -16.02
N ILE A 284 -4.71 1.14 -15.35
CA ILE A 284 -5.66 0.15 -15.91
C ILE A 284 -7.00 0.83 -16.21
N ILE A 285 -7.50 1.68 -15.30
CA ILE A 285 -8.75 2.42 -15.47
C ILE A 285 -8.67 3.38 -16.66
N GLU A 286 -7.56 4.11 -16.81
CA GLU A 286 -7.40 5.05 -17.96
C GLU A 286 -7.32 4.29 -19.29
N TYR A 287 -6.61 3.16 -19.37
CA TYR A 287 -6.58 2.32 -20.57
C TYR A 287 -7.95 1.68 -20.87
N ALA A 288 -8.68 1.26 -19.84
CA ALA A 288 -10.04 0.72 -20.02
C ALA A 288 -11.00 1.76 -20.62
N LYS A 289 -10.89 3.03 -20.20
CA LYS A 289 -11.64 4.14 -20.79
C LYS A 289 -11.25 4.39 -22.25
N GLU A 290 -9.95 4.42 -22.55
CA GLU A 290 -9.44 4.62 -23.91
C GLU A 290 -9.94 3.53 -24.87
N LEU A 291 -9.93 2.29 -24.40
CA LEU A 291 -10.36 1.12 -25.18
C LEU A 291 -11.89 0.94 -25.18
N ASN A 292 -12.63 1.75 -24.42
CA ASN A 292 -14.08 1.65 -24.25
C ASN A 292 -14.54 0.21 -23.92
N VAL A 293 -13.80 -0.49 -23.03
CA VAL A 293 -14.17 -1.84 -22.61
C VAL A 293 -15.34 -1.80 -21.61
N ASN A 294 -16.09 -2.92 -21.51
CA ASN A 294 -17.15 -3.06 -20.52
C ASN A 294 -16.60 -3.24 -19.09
N ASP A 295 -17.48 -3.04 -18.10
CA ASP A 295 -17.12 -3.15 -16.68
C ASP A 295 -16.56 -4.51 -16.31
N GLU A 296 -17.07 -5.60 -16.90
CA GLU A 296 -16.56 -6.95 -16.65
C GLU A 296 -15.08 -7.04 -16.97
N LYS A 297 -14.66 -6.59 -18.14
CA LYS A 297 -13.26 -6.65 -18.57
C LYS A 297 -12.37 -5.77 -17.71
N LEU A 298 -12.84 -4.57 -17.34
CA LEU A 298 -12.14 -3.70 -16.40
C LEU A 298 -11.96 -4.37 -15.03
N TYR A 299 -13.00 -4.98 -14.48
CA TYR A 299 -12.93 -5.63 -13.17
C TYR A 299 -11.94 -6.79 -13.18
N ARG A 300 -11.98 -7.64 -14.20
CA ARG A 300 -11.02 -8.75 -14.38
C ARG A 300 -9.58 -8.26 -14.50
N ALA A 301 -9.34 -7.20 -15.26
CA ALA A 301 -8.02 -6.57 -15.38
C ALA A 301 -7.51 -6.01 -14.04
N LEU A 302 -8.39 -5.40 -13.25
CA LEU A 302 -8.06 -4.91 -11.91
C LEU A 302 -7.80 -6.06 -10.93
N VAL A 303 -8.58 -7.14 -10.98
CA VAL A 303 -8.33 -8.36 -10.19
C VAL A 303 -6.94 -8.92 -10.50
N LEU A 304 -6.59 -9.10 -11.78
CA LEU A 304 -5.27 -9.56 -12.20
C LEU A 304 -4.17 -8.63 -11.68
N GLY A 305 -4.26 -7.33 -11.96
CA GLY A 305 -3.25 -6.36 -11.56
C GLY A 305 -3.05 -6.33 -10.04
N ASN A 306 -4.13 -6.28 -9.27
CA ASN A 306 -4.02 -6.26 -7.82
C ASN A 306 -3.34 -7.53 -7.27
N LEU A 307 -3.71 -8.72 -7.73
CA LEU A 307 -3.12 -9.98 -7.26
C LEU A 307 -1.65 -10.11 -7.68
N ILE A 308 -1.25 -9.66 -8.89
CA ILE A 308 0.16 -9.63 -9.30
C ILE A 308 0.98 -8.69 -8.43
N ALA A 309 0.45 -7.51 -8.08
CA ALA A 309 1.12 -6.58 -7.16
C ALA A 309 1.31 -7.21 -5.77
N ILE A 310 0.27 -7.85 -5.23
CA ILE A 310 0.30 -8.54 -3.93
C ILE A 310 1.31 -9.69 -3.97
N HIS A 311 1.30 -10.50 -5.02
CA HIS A 311 2.22 -11.63 -5.20
C HIS A 311 3.69 -11.19 -5.14
N GLN A 312 4.08 -10.19 -5.93
CA GLN A 312 5.43 -9.64 -5.90
C GLN A 312 5.79 -9.05 -4.53
N LYS A 313 4.87 -8.30 -3.94
CA LYS A 313 5.10 -7.62 -2.66
C LYS A 313 5.21 -8.58 -1.48
N ASN A 314 4.53 -9.73 -1.55
CA ASN A 314 4.58 -10.75 -0.51
C ASN A 314 6.02 -11.25 -0.25
N GLY A 315 6.80 -11.46 -1.30
CA GLY A 315 8.21 -11.87 -1.19
C GLY A 315 9.15 -10.78 -0.65
N ILE A 316 8.83 -9.49 -0.89
CA ILE A 316 9.63 -8.34 -0.45
C ILE A 316 9.33 -7.96 1.01
N GLY A 317 8.06 -8.07 1.42
CA GLY A 317 7.53 -7.59 2.70
C GLY A 317 6.86 -6.21 2.60
N ARG A 318 6.09 -5.82 3.63
CA ARG A 318 5.26 -4.59 3.61
C ARG A 318 6.10 -3.32 3.56
N LEU A 319 7.15 -3.23 4.37
CA LEU A 319 8.11 -2.12 4.40
C LEU A 319 9.50 -2.61 4.02
N SER A 320 10.19 -1.86 3.18
CA SER A 320 11.53 -2.17 2.67
C SER A 320 12.12 -0.92 2.03
N ALA A 321 13.43 -0.87 1.84
CA ALA A 321 14.07 0.11 0.97
C ALA A 321 13.72 -0.11 -0.52
N TYR A 322 13.16 -1.24 -0.90
CA TYR A 322 12.63 -1.48 -2.23
C TYR A 322 11.26 -0.81 -2.41
N CYS A 323 11.13 0.09 -3.36
CA CYS A 323 9.91 0.86 -3.55
C CYS A 323 8.74 -0.02 -4.03
N GLY A 324 7.64 -0.03 -3.28
CA GLY A 324 6.44 -0.78 -3.65
C GLY A 324 5.76 -0.30 -4.95
N ALA A 325 6.03 0.92 -5.39
CA ALA A 325 5.56 1.43 -6.68
C ALA A 325 6.07 0.57 -7.85
N VAL A 326 7.26 -0.05 -7.74
CA VAL A 326 7.82 -0.94 -8.77
C VAL A 326 6.91 -2.14 -9.01
N SER A 327 6.55 -2.87 -7.95
CA SER A 327 5.63 -4.02 -8.06
C SER A 327 4.25 -3.60 -8.58
N ALA A 328 3.75 -2.46 -8.12
CA ALA A 328 2.44 -1.94 -8.54
C ALA A 328 2.43 -1.44 -9.99
N GLY A 329 3.50 -0.76 -10.45
CA GLY A 329 3.64 -0.32 -11.84
C GLY A 329 3.82 -1.47 -12.82
N CYS A 330 4.61 -2.47 -12.45
CA CYS A 330 4.71 -3.74 -13.17
C CYS A 330 3.33 -4.41 -13.33
N ALA A 331 2.59 -4.52 -12.23
CA ALA A 331 1.25 -5.10 -12.21
C ALA A 331 0.23 -4.27 -13.02
N ALA A 332 0.37 -2.94 -13.06
CA ALA A 332 -0.42 -2.09 -13.94
C ALA A 332 -0.18 -2.44 -15.42
N GLY A 333 1.08 -2.65 -15.81
CA GLY A 333 1.44 -3.13 -17.16
C GLY A 333 0.75 -4.44 -17.51
N CYS A 334 0.71 -5.39 -16.57
CA CYS A 334 0.01 -6.67 -16.75
C CYS A 334 -1.51 -6.49 -16.91
N GLY A 335 -2.16 -5.63 -16.09
CA GLY A 335 -3.57 -5.32 -16.21
C GLY A 335 -3.91 -4.63 -17.53
N ILE A 336 -3.03 -3.74 -18.03
CA ILE A 336 -3.14 -3.13 -19.35
C ILE A 336 -3.04 -4.21 -20.42
N ALA A 337 -2.01 -5.09 -20.37
CA ALA A 337 -1.86 -6.19 -21.33
C ALA A 337 -3.12 -7.07 -21.36
N TYR A 338 -3.71 -7.37 -20.20
CA TYR A 338 -4.96 -8.13 -20.11
C TYR A 338 -6.13 -7.44 -20.82
N LEU A 339 -6.25 -6.10 -20.75
CA LEU A 339 -7.26 -5.35 -21.51
C LEU A 339 -7.12 -5.56 -23.04
N TYR A 340 -5.91 -5.81 -23.54
CA TYR A 340 -5.65 -6.15 -24.94
C TYR A 340 -5.77 -7.64 -25.24
N GLY A 341 -6.12 -8.49 -24.26
CA GLY A 341 -6.32 -9.92 -24.45
C GLY A 341 -5.03 -10.75 -24.32
N ALA A 342 -4.06 -10.28 -23.56
CA ALA A 342 -2.80 -10.96 -23.34
C ALA A 342 -2.99 -12.36 -22.72
N ASP A 343 -2.22 -13.31 -23.20
CA ASP A 343 -2.07 -14.66 -22.65
C ASP A 343 -1.02 -14.71 -21.51
N TYR A 344 -0.75 -15.90 -21.01
CA TYR A 344 0.21 -16.13 -19.93
C TYR A 344 1.63 -15.68 -20.31
N GLU A 345 2.08 -15.97 -21.53
CA GLU A 345 3.43 -15.61 -21.97
C GLU A 345 3.61 -14.09 -22.01
N CYS A 346 2.64 -13.38 -22.57
CA CYS A 346 2.64 -11.93 -22.61
C CYS A 346 2.69 -11.32 -21.18
N ILE A 347 1.89 -11.83 -20.25
CA ILE A 347 1.90 -11.38 -18.85
C ILE A 347 3.25 -11.69 -18.19
N ALA A 348 3.79 -12.89 -18.38
CA ALA A 348 5.06 -13.30 -17.80
C ALA A 348 6.23 -12.43 -18.29
N HIS A 349 6.31 -12.17 -19.58
CA HIS A 349 7.35 -11.30 -20.18
C HIS A 349 7.16 -9.84 -19.76
N THR A 350 5.93 -9.35 -19.66
CA THR A 350 5.65 -8.00 -19.13
C THR A 350 6.22 -7.83 -17.71
N ILE A 351 6.05 -8.84 -16.85
CA ILE A 351 6.60 -8.83 -15.49
C ILE A 351 8.13 -8.80 -15.52
N VAL A 352 8.75 -9.73 -16.26
CA VAL A 352 10.21 -9.86 -16.32
C VAL A 352 10.84 -8.58 -16.84
N ASN A 353 10.34 -8.06 -17.97
CA ASN A 353 10.85 -6.83 -18.57
C ASN A 353 10.72 -5.63 -17.62
N SER A 354 9.54 -5.43 -17.01
CA SER A 354 9.30 -4.34 -16.08
C SER A 354 10.22 -4.40 -14.85
N LEU A 355 10.40 -5.57 -14.24
CA LEU A 355 11.24 -5.76 -13.07
C LEU A 355 12.74 -5.55 -13.38
N ALA A 356 13.19 -5.96 -14.57
CA ALA A 356 14.55 -5.70 -15.01
C ALA A 356 14.84 -4.19 -15.16
N ILE A 357 13.86 -3.41 -15.64
CA ILE A 357 14.00 -1.96 -15.84
C ILE A 357 14.06 -1.19 -14.51
N THR A 358 13.20 -1.52 -13.54
CA THR A 358 12.96 -0.64 -12.37
C THR A 358 13.39 -1.21 -11.02
N SER A 359 14.11 -2.34 -10.97
CA SER A 359 14.51 -3.00 -9.72
C SER A 359 15.43 -2.18 -8.80
N GLY A 360 15.88 -1.01 -9.22
CA GLY A 360 16.75 -0.13 -8.44
C GLY A 360 16.06 1.08 -7.78
N ILE A 361 14.75 1.26 -7.89
CA ILE A 361 14.05 2.39 -7.25
C ILE A 361 13.97 2.17 -5.74
N ILE A 362 14.60 3.07 -4.96
CA ILE A 362 14.58 3.00 -3.49
C ILE A 362 13.35 3.67 -2.89
N CYS A 363 12.93 3.17 -1.72
CA CYS A 363 11.91 3.77 -0.86
C CYS A 363 12.57 4.48 0.33
N ASP A 364 12.58 5.80 0.30
CA ASP A 364 13.11 6.68 1.33
C ASP A 364 11.99 7.42 2.09
N GLY A 365 10.85 6.75 2.31
CA GLY A 365 9.69 7.24 3.03
C GLY A 365 8.65 7.94 2.15
N ALA A 366 7.51 8.28 2.76
CA ALA A 366 6.37 8.91 2.09
C ALA A 366 6.61 10.42 1.94
N LYS A 367 6.52 10.94 0.70
CA LYS A 367 6.77 12.35 0.37
C LYS A 367 6.38 12.66 -1.08
N SER A 368 6.45 13.94 -1.47
CA SER A 368 6.05 14.42 -2.80
C SER A 368 6.74 13.68 -3.96
N SER A 369 8.03 13.28 -3.80
CA SER A 369 8.73 12.55 -4.87
C SER A 369 8.20 11.15 -5.15
N CYS A 370 7.28 10.62 -4.31
CA CYS A 370 6.60 9.35 -4.58
C CYS A 370 5.81 9.40 -5.89
N ALA A 371 5.20 10.54 -6.23
CA ALA A 371 4.46 10.71 -7.47
C ALA A 371 5.34 10.47 -8.72
N ALA A 372 6.57 11.00 -8.73
CA ALA A 372 7.50 10.77 -9.83
C ALA A 372 8.01 9.32 -9.91
N LYS A 373 8.26 8.68 -8.75
CA LYS A 373 8.62 7.25 -8.70
C LYS A 373 7.49 6.36 -9.23
N ILE A 374 6.24 6.72 -8.95
CA ILE A 374 5.05 6.05 -9.49
C ILE A 374 5.01 6.18 -11.02
N ALA A 375 5.16 7.41 -11.54
CA ALA A 375 5.16 7.62 -12.99
C ALA A 375 6.24 6.78 -13.69
N ALA A 376 7.46 6.74 -13.15
CA ALA A 376 8.55 5.92 -13.68
C ALA A 376 8.25 4.41 -13.62
N SER A 377 7.61 3.94 -12.56
CA SER A 377 7.26 2.53 -12.39
C SER A 377 6.13 2.10 -13.34
N VAL A 378 5.13 2.97 -13.56
CA VAL A 378 4.05 2.74 -14.54
C VAL A 378 4.62 2.72 -15.96
N ASP A 379 5.54 3.63 -16.27
CA ASP A 379 6.22 3.68 -17.56
C ASP A 379 6.97 2.39 -17.87
N ALA A 380 7.70 1.86 -16.89
CA ALA A 380 8.39 0.58 -17.01
C ALA A 380 7.43 -0.60 -17.20
N GLY A 381 6.27 -0.61 -16.55
CA GLY A 381 5.22 -1.61 -16.75
C GLY A 381 4.67 -1.60 -18.17
N ILE A 382 4.36 -0.41 -18.68
CA ILE A 382 3.87 -0.21 -20.06
C ILE A 382 4.96 -0.56 -21.08
N LEU A 383 6.21 -0.15 -20.84
CA LEU A 383 7.34 -0.48 -21.71
C LEU A 383 7.58 -1.99 -21.76
N GLY A 384 7.51 -2.67 -20.59
CA GLY A 384 7.67 -4.12 -20.53
C GLY A 384 6.66 -4.88 -21.38
N TYR A 385 5.40 -4.42 -21.41
CA TYR A 385 4.37 -4.96 -22.29
C TYR A 385 4.66 -4.66 -23.78
N LYS A 386 5.02 -3.42 -24.10
CA LYS A 386 5.35 -3.03 -25.47
C LYS A 386 6.54 -3.80 -26.04
N MET A 387 7.58 -4.01 -25.23
CA MET A 387 8.73 -4.85 -25.62
C MET A 387 8.29 -6.23 -26.08
N TYR A 388 7.38 -6.87 -25.32
CA TYR A 388 6.85 -8.19 -25.73
C TYR A 388 6.11 -8.12 -27.07
N LEU A 389 5.28 -7.10 -27.29
CA LEU A 389 4.58 -6.93 -28.57
C LEU A 389 5.52 -6.79 -29.77
N ASP A 390 6.69 -6.16 -29.55
CA ASP A 390 7.73 -5.98 -30.56
C ASP A 390 8.69 -7.20 -30.64
N GLY A 391 8.37 -8.32 -29.96
CA GLY A 391 9.19 -9.53 -29.92
C GLY A 391 10.51 -9.36 -29.16
N GLN A 392 10.58 -8.38 -28.25
CA GLN A 392 11.76 -8.08 -27.46
C GLN A 392 11.56 -8.49 -25.99
N GLU A 393 12.61 -9.04 -25.38
CA GLU A 393 12.61 -9.49 -24.01
C GLU A 393 14.01 -9.46 -23.40
N PHE A 394 14.09 -9.32 -22.08
CA PHE A 394 15.30 -9.63 -21.32
C PHE A 394 15.37 -11.14 -21.08
N LYS A 395 16.57 -11.71 -21.23
CA LYS A 395 16.79 -13.16 -21.25
C LYS A 395 17.41 -13.68 -19.95
N ASP A 396 17.34 -14.97 -19.78
CA ASP A 396 18.06 -15.69 -18.73
C ASP A 396 19.55 -15.34 -18.75
N GLY A 397 20.06 -14.83 -17.61
CA GLY A 397 21.42 -14.34 -17.48
C GLY A 397 21.59 -12.82 -17.63
N ASP A 398 20.54 -12.09 -17.99
CA ASP A 398 20.58 -10.62 -18.00
C ASP A 398 20.49 -10.07 -16.57
N GLY A 399 21.60 -10.05 -15.86
CA GLY A 399 21.68 -9.57 -14.48
C GLY A 399 20.90 -10.48 -13.52
N ILE A 400 19.83 -9.93 -12.89
CA ILE A 400 18.98 -10.66 -11.94
C ILE A 400 17.85 -11.44 -12.62
N VAL A 401 17.69 -11.31 -13.94
CA VAL A 401 16.71 -12.05 -14.73
C VAL A 401 17.16 -13.49 -14.90
N VAL A 402 16.25 -14.41 -14.62
CA VAL A 402 16.50 -15.86 -14.76
C VAL A 402 15.30 -16.53 -15.40
N LYS A 403 15.51 -17.74 -15.91
CA LYS A 403 14.48 -18.55 -16.59
C LYS A 403 13.24 -18.72 -15.69
N GLY A 404 12.09 -18.30 -16.22
CA GLY A 404 10.79 -18.39 -15.58
C GLY A 404 10.44 -17.18 -14.71
N VAL A 405 9.24 -16.65 -14.91
CA VAL A 405 8.76 -15.43 -14.25
C VAL A 405 8.82 -15.50 -12.72
N GLU A 406 8.41 -16.64 -12.14
CA GLU A 406 8.42 -16.83 -10.69
C GLU A 406 9.84 -16.79 -10.10
N ASN A 407 10.83 -17.25 -10.83
CA ASN A 407 12.23 -17.22 -10.41
C ASN A 407 12.78 -15.79 -10.42
N THR A 408 12.45 -14.99 -11.44
CA THR A 408 12.81 -13.57 -11.51
C THR A 408 12.10 -12.77 -10.38
N ILE A 409 10.80 -13.01 -10.15
CA ILE A 409 10.07 -12.40 -8.99
C ILE A 409 10.78 -12.74 -7.68
N ARG A 410 11.20 -13.99 -7.50
CA ARG A 410 11.90 -14.45 -6.28
C ARG A 410 13.26 -13.79 -6.10
N ASN A 411 14.03 -13.59 -7.18
CA ASN A 411 15.30 -12.87 -7.14
C ASN A 411 15.12 -11.41 -6.73
N VAL A 412 14.14 -10.72 -7.32
CA VAL A 412 13.79 -9.32 -6.95
C VAL A 412 13.31 -9.27 -5.50
N ALA A 413 12.47 -10.21 -5.08
CA ALA A 413 12.00 -10.29 -3.71
C ALA A 413 13.15 -10.46 -2.71
N ARG A 414 14.11 -11.37 -3.00
CA ARG A 414 15.31 -11.56 -2.20
C ARG A 414 16.17 -10.30 -2.13
N LEU A 415 16.37 -9.62 -3.27
CA LEU A 415 17.10 -8.35 -3.30
C LEU A 415 16.41 -7.30 -2.41
N GLY A 416 15.09 -7.14 -2.54
CA GLY A 416 14.33 -6.16 -1.77
C GLY A 416 14.26 -6.49 -0.27
N LYS A 417 14.16 -7.77 0.10
CA LYS A 417 14.02 -8.22 1.48
C LYS A 417 15.38 -8.30 2.20
N GLU A 418 16.37 -8.95 1.58
CA GLU A 418 17.65 -9.24 2.22
C GLU A 418 18.74 -8.25 1.77
N GLY A 419 18.86 -8.03 0.44
CA GLY A 419 19.94 -7.21 -0.10
C GLY A 419 19.85 -5.74 0.27
N MET A 420 18.65 -5.21 0.46
CA MET A 420 18.43 -3.79 0.79
C MET A 420 18.32 -3.48 2.29
N LYS A 421 18.59 -4.42 3.19
CA LYS A 421 18.55 -4.18 4.64
C LYS A 421 19.51 -3.07 5.09
N GLU A 422 20.75 -3.11 4.63
CA GLU A 422 21.73 -2.08 4.99
C GLU A 422 21.41 -0.74 4.31
N THR A 423 20.89 -0.78 3.08
CA THR A 423 20.38 0.42 2.38
C THR A 423 19.26 1.09 3.20
N ASP A 424 18.35 0.32 3.77
CA ASP A 424 17.26 0.83 4.60
C ASP A 424 17.78 1.50 5.87
N LYS A 425 18.73 0.86 6.56
CA LYS A 425 19.42 1.43 7.74
C LYS A 425 20.12 2.74 7.40
N GLU A 426 20.83 2.78 6.26
CA GLU A 426 21.56 3.99 5.84
C GLU A 426 20.60 5.14 5.50
N ILE A 427 19.48 4.84 4.80
CA ILE A 427 18.43 5.82 4.56
C ILE A 427 17.88 6.39 5.87
N ILE A 428 17.63 5.54 6.87
CA ILE A 428 17.14 5.97 8.20
C ILE A 428 18.16 6.89 8.86
N LYS A 429 19.47 6.55 8.86
CA LYS A 429 20.53 7.38 9.42
C LYS A 429 20.57 8.76 8.74
N ILE A 430 20.61 8.79 7.41
CA ILE A 430 20.60 10.05 6.64
C ILE A 430 19.37 10.91 7.01
N MET A 431 18.21 10.31 7.14
CA MET A 431 16.98 11.04 7.46
C MET A 431 16.90 11.51 8.91
N THR A 432 17.55 10.82 9.85
CA THR A 432 17.54 11.15 11.28
C THR A 432 18.73 12.01 11.71
N ASN A 433 19.69 12.27 10.83
CA ASN A 433 20.95 12.96 11.11
C ASN A 433 21.77 12.29 12.22
N CYS A 434 21.75 10.95 12.27
CA CYS A 434 22.51 10.14 13.23
C CYS A 434 23.75 9.55 12.58
#